data_ccaf8b045a9751fb4df1cb340d349824
#
_entry.id   ccaf8b045a9751fb4df1cb340d349824
#
_cell.length_a   1.000
_cell.length_b   1.000
_cell.length_c   1.000
_cell.angle_alpha   90.00
_cell.angle_beta   90.00
_cell.angle_gamma   90.00
#
_symmetry.space_group_name_H-M   'P 1'
#
loop_
_entity.id
_entity.type
_entity.pdbx_description
1 polymer ?
#
loop_
_entity_poly.entity_id
_entity_poly.type
_entity_poly.pdbx_seq_one_letter_code
_entity_poly.pdbx_strand_id
1 'polypeptide(L)'
;MVNFISKLFKNDQAIDPERLHLEAEGSVHRVIYDKYLLQTALQQDGLGVVEKYLGQALAIDYTKIYDLNEEMLLLQDYIASYKALFPQDFYIKFDIQKKDGEEIKIYPFILFPLVQNAIVHGYNSMEKYPIRIRIQVIGGKVKLEVSNKVNHYLTNQGENEIINYYKSRLGLLYSADHDLIINSNSNIFKSTLILG
;
A
#
# COMPACT_ATOMS: atom_id res chain seq x y z
N MET A 1 0.90 5.73 -31.38
CA MET A 1 0.45 5.72 -29.95
C MET A 1 -0.37 4.45 -29.75
N VAL A 2 0.28 3.31 -29.64
CA VAL A 2 -0.38 1.99 -29.67
C VAL A 2 0.03 1.21 -28.44
N ASN A 3 -0.96 0.99 -27.58
CA ASN A 3 -1.11 -0.18 -26.71
C ASN A 3 -0.06 -0.50 -25.63
N PHE A 4 0.07 0.40 -24.64
CA PHE A 4 0.68 0.01 -23.35
C PHE A 4 -0.29 -0.86 -22.52
N ILE A 5 -1.59 -0.63 -22.63
CA ILE A 5 -2.62 -1.41 -21.94
C ILE A 5 -2.60 -2.90 -22.34
N SER A 6 -2.27 -3.21 -23.61
CA SER A 6 -2.20 -4.60 -24.10
C SER A 6 -1.00 -5.39 -23.56
N LYS A 7 0.03 -4.74 -23.00
CA LYS A 7 1.17 -5.43 -22.37
C LYS A 7 0.94 -5.86 -20.94
N LEU A 8 -0.02 -5.24 -20.24
CA LEU A 8 -0.39 -5.60 -18.86
C LEU A 8 -1.34 -6.80 -18.79
N PHE A 9 -2.04 -7.09 -19.88
CA PHE A 9 -3.05 -8.14 -19.93
C PHE A 9 -2.77 -9.07 -21.10
N LYS A 10 -1.98 -10.10 -20.88
CA LYS A 10 -1.80 -11.23 -21.80
C LYS A 10 -2.99 -12.20 -21.76
N ASN A 11 -4.22 -11.68 -21.63
CA ASN A 11 -5.44 -12.42 -21.91
C ASN A 11 -6.36 -11.51 -22.72
N ASP A 12 -6.78 -11.96 -23.89
CA ASP A 12 -7.66 -11.29 -24.87
C ASP A 12 -9.12 -11.05 -24.38
N GLN A 13 -9.31 -10.76 -23.10
CA GLN A 13 -10.59 -10.25 -22.61
C GLN A 13 -10.54 -8.73 -22.60
N ALA A 14 -11.44 -8.09 -23.33
CA ALA A 14 -11.66 -6.66 -23.27
C ALA A 14 -11.83 -6.25 -21.80
N ILE A 15 -10.99 -5.29 -21.35
CA ILE A 15 -11.06 -4.79 -19.97
C ILE A 15 -12.40 -4.10 -19.84
N ASP A 16 -13.24 -4.61 -18.95
CA ASP A 16 -14.49 -3.98 -18.56
C ASP A 16 -14.20 -2.68 -17.79
N PRO A 17 -14.53 -1.50 -18.32
CA PRO A 17 -14.23 -0.22 -17.66
C PRO A 17 -14.92 -0.08 -16.29
N GLU A 18 -16.13 -0.63 -16.13
CA GLU A 18 -16.87 -0.60 -14.87
C GLU A 18 -16.16 -1.43 -13.81
N ARG A 19 -15.72 -2.62 -14.18
CA ARG A 19 -14.92 -3.48 -13.31
C ARG A 19 -13.63 -2.82 -12.90
N LEU A 20 -12.92 -2.16 -13.82
CA LEU A 20 -11.67 -1.44 -13.53
C LEU A 20 -11.89 -0.33 -12.49
N HIS A 21 -12.98 0.44 -12.63
CA HIS A 21 -13.35 1.47 -11.65
C HIS A 21 -13.68 0.88 -10.28
N LEU A 22 -14.49 -0.17 -10.22
CA LEU A 22 -14.84 -0.84 -8.97
C LEU A 22 -13.61 -1.40 -8.24
N GLU A 23 -12.68 -2.00 -8.98
CA GLU A 23 -11.42 -2.50 -8.41
C GLU A 23 -10.55 -1.34 -7.88
N ALA A 24 -10.46 -0.23 -8.62
CA ALA A 24 -9.70 0.94 -8.20
C ALA A 24 -10.27 1.60 -6.93
N GLU A 25 -11.60 1.74 -6.84
CA GLU A 25 -12.28 2.20 -5.63
C GLU A 25 -12.11 1.20 -4.48
N GLY A 26 -12.24 -0.09 -4.77
CA GLY A 26 -12.00 -1.16 -3.82
C GLY A 26 -10.60 -1.10 -3.21
N SER A 27 -9.59 -0.69 -3.98
CA SER A 27 -8.23 -0.47 -3.46
C SER A 27 -8.19 0.59 -2.36
N VAL A 28 -8.92 1.70 -2.52
CA VAL A 28 -9.00 2.78 -1.52
C VAL A 28 -9.76 2.33 -0.28
N HIS A 29 -10.94 1.75 -0.48
CA HIS A 29 -11.80 1.33 0.62
C HIS A 29 -11.16 0.23 1.48
N ARG A 30 -10.37 -0.67 0.88
CA ARG A 30 -9.61 -1.68 1.63
C ARG A 30 -8.54 -1.08 2.54
N VAL A 31 -8.01 0.08 2.18
CA VAL A 31 -7.05 0.80 3.02
C VAL A 31 -7.77 1.57 4.11
N ILE A 32 -8.76 2.39 3.75
CA ILE A 32 -9.51 3.21 4.72
C ILE A 32 -10.19 2.32 5.77
N TYR A 33 -10.89 1.28 5.31
CA TYR A 33 -11.59 0.31 6.16
C TYR A 33 -10.81 -0.99 6.29
N ASP A 34 -9.54 -0.90 6.71
CA ASP A 34 -8.73 -2.10 6.90
C ASP A 34 -9.40 -3.06 7.88
N LYS A 35 -9.95 -4.13 7.30
CA LYS A 35 -10.76 -5.09 8.04
C LYS A 35 -9.96 -5.75 9.17
N TYR A 36 -8.68 -6.07 8.92
CA TYR A 36 -7.84 -6.71 9.91
C TYR A 36 -7.54 -5.77 11.08
N LEU A 37 -7.18 -4.52 10.78
CA LEU A 37 -6.94 -3.47 11.77
C LEU A 37 -8.19 -3.25 12.64
N LEU A 38 -9.35 -3.03 12.00
CA LEU A 38 -10.60 -2.73 12.68
C LEU A 38 -11.12 -3.91 13.53
N GLN A 39 -11.05 -5.14 13.00
CA GLN A 39 -11.45 -6.33 13.76
C GLN A 39 -10.57 -6.53 15.00
N THR A 40 -9.25 -6.34 14.87
CA THR A 40 -8.34 -6.44 16.01
C THR A 40 -8.62 -5.35 17.04
N ALA A 41 -8.83 -4.11 16.61
CA ALA A 41 -9.17 -3.00 17.50
C ALA A 41 -10.46 -3.27 18.28
N LEU A 42 -11.50 -3.81 17.63
CA LEU A 42 -12.74 -4.20 18.27
C LEU A 42 -12.56 -5.34 19.29
N GLN A 43 -11.77 -6.35 18.95
CA GLN A 43 -11.53 -7.51 19.82
C GLN A 43 -10.72 -7.15 21.08
N GLN A 44 -9.86 -6.15 21.00
CA GLN A 44 -8.99 -5.70 22.09
C GLN A 44 -9.51 -4.50 22.85
N ASP A 45 -10.75 -4.04 22.57
CA ASP A 45 -11.29 -2.77 23.08
C ASP A 45 -10.39 -1.56 22.77
N GLY A 46 -9.71 -1.64 21.64
CA GLY A 46 -8.68 -0.70 21.20
C GLY A 46 -9.12 0.30 20.13
N LEU A 47 -10.42 0.60 20.00
CA LEU A 47 -10.92 1.54 18.99
C LEU A 47 -10.27 2.92 19.07
N GLY A 48 -9.99 3.43 20.25
CA GLY A 48 -9.29 4.71 20.45
C GLY A 48 -7.88 4.75 19.83
N VAL A 49 -7.25 3.58 19.66
CA VAL A 49 -5.91 3.48 19.03
C VAL A 49 -5.96 3.78 17.54
N VAL A 50 -7.05 3.43 16.87
CA VAL A 50 -7.23 3.62 15.42
C VAL A 50 -7.97 4.91 15.07
N GLU A 51 -8.53 5.59 16.06
CA GLU A 51 -9.38 6.77 15.89
C GLU A 51 -8.68 7.89 15.10
N LYS A 52 -7.42 8.18 15.44
CA LYS A 52 -6.65 9.23 14.78
C LYS A 52 -6.50 8.95 13.29
N TYR A 53 -6.01 7.76 12.95
CA TYR A 53 -5.84 7.34 11.56
C TYR A 53 -7.18 7.35 10.81
N LEU A 54 -8.20 6.73 11.38
CA LEU A 54 -9.49 6.56 10.73
C LEU A 54 -10.19 7.91 10.50
N GLY A 55 -10.13 8.82 11.49
CA GLY A 55 -10.70 10.16 11.37
C GLY A 55 -10.06 10.97 10.26
N GLN A 56 -8.73 10.91 10.12
CA GLN A 56 -8.01 11.55 9.02
C GLN A 56 -8.32 10.89 7.67
N ALA A 57 -8.28 9.56 7.61
CA ALA A 57 -8.52 8.82 6.37
C ALA A 57 -9.93 9.05 5.81
N LEU A 58 -10.95 9.14 6.66
CA LEU A 58 -12.32 9.41 6.27
C LEU A 58 -12.55 10.85 5.80
N ALA A 59 -11.72 11.80 6.21
CA ALA A 59 -11.83 13.21 5.82
C ALA A 59 -11.19 13.52 4.47
N ILE A 60 -10.39 12.60 3.90
CA ILE A 60 -9.65 12.82 2.66
C ILE A 60 -10.56 12.60 1.44
N ASP A 61 -10.58 13.60 0.54
CA ASP A 61 -11.14 13.44 -0.81
C ASP A 61 -10.12 12.69 -1.69
N TYR A 62 -10.26 11.37 -1.78
CA TYR A 62 -9.34 10.51 -2.52
C TYR A 62 -9.42 10.65 -4.05
N THR A 63 -10.32 11.48 -4.55
CA THR A 63 -10.43 11.81 -5.98
C THR A 63 -9.49 12.94 -6.42
N LYS A 64 -8.92 13.68 -5.45
CA LYS A 64 -8.02 14.80 -5.70
C LYS A 64 -6.60 14.47 -5.24
N ILE A 65 -5.63 14.98 -6.00
CA ILE A 65 -4.22 14.90 -5.60
C ILE A 65 -3.96 15.79 -4.37
N TYR A 66 -3.03 15.34 -3.51
CA TYR A 66 -2.60 16.07 -2.33
C TYR A 66 -1.08 15.92 -2.10
N ASP A 67 -0.55 16.54 -1.05
CA ASP A 67 0.89 16.55 -0.80
C ASP A 67 1.40 15.17 -0.34
N LEU A 68 2.54 14.73 -0.87
CA LEU A 68 3.21 13.50 -0.46
C LEU A 68 3.52 13.47 1.04
N ASN A 69 3.78 14.62 1.67
CA ASN A 69 4.04 14.66 3.12
C ASN A 69 2.78 14.29 3.91
N GLU A 70 1.60 14.70 3.45
CA GLU A 70 0.32 14.30 4.07
C GLU A 70 0.10 12.79 3.97
N GLU A 71 0.40 12.19 2.80
CA GLU A 71 0.36 10.74 2.61
C GLU A 71 1.32 10.02 3.57
N MET A 72 2.56 10.51 3.70
CA MET A 72 3.56 9.91 4.59
C MET A 72 3.16 10.00 6.06
N LEU A 73 2.61 11.14 6.50
CA LEU A 73 2.11 11.31 7.87
C LEU A 73 0.94 10.37 8.16
N LEU A 74 -0.02 10.29 7.25
CA LEU A 74 -1.15 9.38 7.37
C LEU A 74 -0.69 7.91 7.42
N LEU A 75 0.29 7.53 6.58
CA LEU A 75 0.88 6.20 6.59
C LEU A 75 1.60 5.89 7.91
N GLN A 76 2.25 6.88 8.52
CA GLN A 76 2.86 6.74 9.85
C GLN A 76 1.79 6.50 10.92
N ASP A 77 0.67 7.22 10.90
CA ASP A 77 -0.44 7.02 11.83
C ASP A 77 -1.09 5.63 11.65
N TYR A 78 -1.24 5.17 10.41
CA TYR A 78 -1.68 3.80 10.11
C TYR A 78 -0.74 2.74 10.72
N ILE A 79 0.57 2.87 10.52
CA ILE A 79 1.58 1.98 11.08
C ILE A 79 1.59 2.05 12.62
N ALA A 80 1.42 3.24 13.18
CA ALA A 80 1.36 3.44 14.63
C ALA A 80 0.16 2.72 15.26
N SER A 81 -1.00 2.71 14.57
CA SER A 81 -2.19 1.96 14.99
C SER A 81 -1.90 0.47 15.10
N TYR A 82 -1.23 -0.11 14.09
CA TYR A 82 -0.80 -1.52 14.17
C TYR A 82 0.19 -1.79 15.30
N LYS A 83 1.20 -0.92 15.47
CA LYS A 83 2.17 -1.07 16.56
C LYS A 83 1.54 -1.04 17.94
N ALA A 84 0.52 -0.20 18.13
CA ALA A 84 -0.16 -0.10 19.41
C ALA A 84 -1.06 -1.31 19.70
N LEU A 85 -1.66 -1.93 18.67
CA LEU A 85 -2.45 -3.15 18.82
C LEU A 85 -1.58 -4.41 18.96
N PHE A 86 -0.36 -4.41 18.42
CA PHE A 86 0.57 -5.53 18.45
C PHE A 86 1.95 -5.14 19.00
N PRO A 87 2.05 -4.66 20.25
CA PRO A 87 3.28 -4.03 20.75
C PRO A 87 4.50 -4.94 20.82
N GLN A 88 4.31 -6.27 20.94
CA GLN A 88 5.39 -7.25 21.08
C GLN A 88 5.68 -8.04 19.80
N ASP A 89 4.72 -8.06 18.85
CA ASP A 89 4.75 -8.97 17.69
C ASP A 89 4.68 -8.22 16.34
N PHE A 90 4.98 -6.93 16.33
CA PHE A 90 4.91 -6.14 15.11
C PHE A 90 6.18 -5.30 14.90
N TYR A 91 7.05 -5.79 14.03
CA TYR A 91 8.34 -5.17 13.76
C TYR A 91 8.36 -4.54 12.36
N ILE A 92 8.58 -3.23 12.32
CA ILE A 92 8.63 -2.45 11.10
C ILE A 92 9.79 -1.45 11.15
N LYS A 93 10.51 -1.29 10.02
CA LYS A 93 11.52 -0.25 9.81
C LYS A 93 11.01 0.66 8.70
N PHE A 94 10.88 1.94 9.01
CA PHE A 94 10.37 2.97 8.12
C PHE A 94 11.45 4.02 7.88
N ASP A 95 11.87 4.19 6.63
CA ASP A 95 12.94 5.09 6.19
C ASP A 95 12.42 6.02 5.10
N ILE A 96 12.61 7.32 5.28
CA ILE A 96 12.21 8.35 4.33
C ILE A 96 13.45 9.11 3.90
N GLN A 97 13.67 9.21 2.59
CA GLN A 97 14.76 9.93 1.97
C GLN A 97 14.17 10.94 0.97
N LYS A 98 13.90 12.13 1.44
CA LYS A 98 13.37 13.25 0.66
C LYS A 98 14.20 14.49 1.00
N LYS A 99 14.54 15.30 -0.01
CA LYS A 99 15.15 16.60 0.22
C LYS A 99 14.09 17.60 0.70
N ASP A 100 14.49 18.49 1.61
CA ASP A 100 13.63 19.55 2.06
C ASP A 100 13.25 20.48 0.89
N GLY A 101 11.98 20.91 0.88
CA GLY A 101 11.45 21.85 -0.12
C GLY A 101 10.95 21.21 -1.42
N GLU A 102 11.07 19.90 -1.62
CA GLU A 102 10.43 19.23 -2.76
C GLU A 102 8.93 19.07 -2.51
N GLU A 103 8.10 19.82 -3.26
CA GLU A 103 6.64 19.66 -3.27
C GLU A 103 6.26 18.62 -4.32
N ILE A 104 5.76 17.49 -3.87
CA ILE A 104 5.28 16.41 -4.74
C ILE A 104 3.82 16.11 -4.40
N LYS A 105 3.00 16.06 -5.42
CA LYS A 105 1.58 15.71 -5.30
C LYS A 105 1.32 14.34 -5.86
N ILE A 106 0.55 13.55 -5.12
CA ILE A 106 0.13 12.20 -5.48
C ILE A 106 -1.36 12.02 -5.18
N TYR A 107 -1.96 10.96 -5.69
CA TYR A 107 -3.30 10.58 -5.26
C TYR A 107 -3.25 9.93 -3.87
N PRO A 108 -4.23 10.22 -2.99
CA PRO A 108 -4.29 9.66 -1.64
C PRO A 108 -4.31 8.13 -1.62
N PHE A 109 -3.78 7.55 -0.56
CA PHE A 109 -3.72 6.10 -0.32
C PHE A 109 -2.97 5.30 -1.39
N ILE A 110 -2.08 5.95 -2.16
CA ILE A 110 -1.33 5.24 -3.21
C ILE A 110 -0.13 4.47 -2.66
N LEU A 111 0.43 4.89 -1.52
CA LEU A 111 1.53 4.19 -0.87
C LEU A 111 1.08 3.04 0.05
N PHE A 112 -0.19 3.03 0.45
CA PHE A 112 -0.72 2.11 1.46
C PHE A 112 -0.83 0.65 1.02
N PRO A 113 -1.31 0.30 -0.19
CA PRO A 113 -1.60 -1.09 -0.53
C PRO A 113 -0.39 -2.02 -0.43
N LEU A 114 0.81 -1.54 -0.76
CA LEU A 114 2.03 -2.35 -0.62
C LEU A 114 2.40 -2.58 0.85
N VAL A 115 2.18 -1.59 1.70
CA VAL A 115 2.40 -1.69 3.15
C VAL A 115 1.37 -2.61 3.78
N GLN A 116 0.09 -2.43 3.45
CA GLN A 116 -1.00 -3.29 3.90
C GLN A 116 -0.77 -4.75 3.50
N ASN A 117 -0.36 -4.97 2.24
CA ASN A 117 0.00 -6.29 1.75
C ASN A 117 1.11 -6.95 2.59
N ALA A 118 2.15 -6.21 2.93
CA ALA A 118 3.25 -6.71 3.75
C ALA A 118 2.81 -7.01 5.20
N ILE A 119 1.87 -6.23 5.74
CA ILE A 119 1.33 -6.45 7.08
C ILE A 119 0.45 -7.70 7.11
N VAL A 120 -0.49 -7.81 6.18
CA VAL A 120 -1.50 -8.89 6.16
C VAL A 120 -0.89 -10.23 5.74
N HIS A 121 0.01 -10.22 4.76
CA HIS A 121 0.55 -11.45 4.16
C HIS A 121 2.00 -11.75 4.53
N GLY A 122 2.70 -10.80 5.15
CA GLY A 122 4.08 -10.97 5.57
C GLY A 122 4.22 -11.71 6.91
N TYR A 123 5.41 -12.24 7.15
CA TYR A 123 5.81 -12.69 8.47
C TYR A 123 6.54 -11.54 9.17
N ASN A 124 5.91 -10.94 10.17
CA ASN A 124 6.34 -9.69 10.80
C ASN A 124 6.50 -9.77 12.33
N SER A 125 6.33 -10.97 12.90
CA SER A 125 6.39 -11.21 14.36
C SER A 125 7.80 -11.43 14.89
N MET A 126 8.85 -11.18 14.10
CA MET A 126 10.24 -11.34 14.55
C MET A 126 11.05 -10.07 14.28
N GLU A 127 11.71 -9.57 15.30
CA GLU A 127 12.60 -8.40 15.22
C GLU A 127 13.71 -8.57 14.16
N LYS A 128 14.22 -9.78 14.01
CA LYS A 128 15.25 -10.11 13.01
C LYS A 128 14.78 -9.89 11.57
N TYR A 129 13.47 -10.00 11.33
CA TYR A 129 12.86 -9.92 9.99
C TYR A 129 11.73 -8.89 9.97
N PRO A 130 12.01 -7.60 10.25
CA PRO A 130 10.99 -6.57 10.23
C PRO A 130 10.48 -6.35 8.80
N ILE A 131 9.25 -5.87 8.67
CA ILE A 131 8.81 -5.22 7.44
C ILE A 131 9.70 -3.99 7.22
N ARG A 132 10.24 -3.83 6.03
CA ARG A 132 11.06 -2.68 5.66
C ARG A 132 10.31 -1.84 4.65
N ILE A 133 10.10 -0.58 4.99
CA ILE A 133 9.48 0.40 4.11
C ILE A 133 10.49 1.50 3.88
N ARG A 134 10.75 1.82 2.62
CA ARG A 134 11.61 2.92 2.22
C ARG A 134 10.90 3.77 1.19
N ILE A 135 10.80 5.07 1.48
CA ILE A 135 10.29 6.07 0.55
C ILE A 135 11.46 6.97 0.16
N GLN A 136 11.67 7.13 -1.14
CA GLN A 136 12.72 7.99 -1.69
C GLN A 136 12.09 8.95 -2.71
N VAL A 137 12.53 10.20 -2.65
CA VAL A 137 12.21 11.19 -3.69
C VAL A 137 13.50 11.52 -4.44
N ILE A 138 13.54 11.22 -5.71
CA ILE A 138 14.71 11.38 -6.57
C ILE A 138 14.29 12.00 -7.89
N GLY A 139 14.73 13.24 -8.14
CA GLY A 139 14.45 13.93 -9.41
C GLY A 139 12.95 14.09 -9.71
N GLY A 140 12.16 14.41 -8.71
CA GLY A 140 10.71 14.59 -8.83
C GLY A 140 9.91 13.28 -8.84
N LYS A 141 10.57 12.13 -8.83
CA LYS A 141 9.91 10.82 -8.79
C LYS A 141 9.83 10.27 -7.38
N VAL A 142 8.72 9.62 -7.06
CA VAL A 142 8.51 8.91 -5.79
C VAL A 142 8.81 7.44 -5.98
N LYS A 143 9.72 6.89 -5.18
CA LYS A 143 10.00 5.46 -5.13
C LYS A 143 9.63 4.92 -3.75
N LEU A 144 8.71 3.96 -3.71
CA LEU A 144 8.38 3.19 -2.51
C LEU A 144 8.92 1.76 -2.67
N GLU A 145 9.71 1.31 -1.71
CA GLU A 145 10.13 -0.08 -1.59
C GLU A 145 9.56 -0.67 -0.30
N VAL A 146 8.85 -1.79 -0.41
CA VAL A 146 8.36 -2.56 0.73
C VAL A 146 8.87 -3.98 0.63
N SER A 147 9.44 -4.49 1.71
CA SER A 147 9.88 -5.89 1.75
C SER A 147 9.59 -6.53 3.10
N ASN A 148 9.20 -7.79 3.06
CA ASN A 148 8.90 -8.61 4.23
C ASN A 148 9.38 -10.04 4.02
N LYS A 149 9.52 -10.79 5.11
CA LYS A 149 9.72 -12.23 5.04
C LYS A 149 8.44 -12.92 4.55
N VAL A 150 8.60 -13.90 3.66
CA VAL A 150 7.47 -14.71 3.16
C VAL A 150 6.88 -15.52 4.30
N ASN A 151 5.56 -15.50 4.43
CA ASN A 151 4.83 -16.30 5.39
C ASN A 151 4.37 -17.62 4.75
N HIS A 152 5.12 -18.70 4.97
CA HIS A 152 4.81 -20.02 4.41
C HIS A 152 3.61 -20.72 5.05
N TYR A 153 3.06 -20.17 6.14
CA TYR A 153 1.88 -20.72 6.81
C TYR A 153 0.57 -20.26 6.18
N LEU A 154 0.61 -19.24 5.31
CA LEU A 154 -0.56 -18.80 4.57
C LEU A 154 -0.74 -19.69 3.33
N THR A 155 -1.65 -20.64 3.41
CA THR A 155 -1.91 -21.63 2.36
C THR A 155 -2.61 -21.08 1.12
N ASN A 156 -3.26 -19.90 1.21
CA ASN A 156 -3.99 -19.26 0.13
C ASN A 156 -3.31 -17.98 -0.33
N GLN A 157 -2.14 -18.11 -0.96
CA GLN A 157 -1.52 -16.99 -1.71
C GLN A 157 -2.06 -16.91 -3.15
N GLY A 158 -3.17 -17.61 -3.45
CA GLY A 158 -3.90 -17.40 -4.68
C GLY A 158 -4.45 -15.98 -4.71
N GLU A 159 -4.39 -15.35 -5.87
CA GLU A 159 -4.87 -14.01 -6.20
C GLU A 159 -4.83 -13.02 -5.05
N ASN A 160 -3.70 -12.32 -4.93
CA ASN A 160 -3.56 -11.26 -3.93
C ASN A 160 -4.46 -10.08 -4.34
N GLU A 161 -5.71 -10.08 -3.85
CA GLU A 161 -6.72 -9.07 -4.18
C GLU A 161 -6.23 -7.65 -3.91
N ILE A 162 -5.42 -7.44 -2.85
CA ILE A 162 -4.84 -6.14 -2.53
C ILE A 162 -4.02 -5.65 -3.73
N ILE A 163 -3.14 -6.50 -4.25
CA ILE A 163 -2.26 -6.15 -5.37
C ILE A 163 -3.05 -6.01 -6.67
N ASN A 164 -4.07 -6.84 -6.91
CA ASN A 164 -4.86 -6.75 -8.13
C ASN A 164 -5.67 -5.46 -8.19
N TYR A 165 -6.38 -5.10 -7.12
CA TYR A 165 -7.13 -3.85 -7.02
C TYR A 165 -6.20 -2.62 -7.10
N TYR A 166 -5.01 -2.75 -6.52
CA TYR A 166 -4.00 -1.71 -6.60
C TYR A 166 -3.48 -1.48 -8.02
N LYS A 167 -3.23 -2.56 -8.79
CA LYS A 167 -2.85 -2.45 -10.20
C LYS A 167 -3.91 -1.72 -11.03
N SER A 168 -5.18 -2.05 -10.81
CA SER A 168 -6.31 -1.39 -11.46
C SER A 168 -6.32 0.12 -11.17
N ARG A 169 -6.09 0.48 -9.91
CA ARG A 169 -6.01 1.89 -9.50
C ARG A 169 -4.81 2.62 -10.10
N LEU A 170 -3.62 2.01 -10.07
CA LEU A 170 -2.43 2.59 -10.70
C LEU A 170 -2.62 2.82 -12.19
N GLY A 171 -3.19 1.84 -12.90
CA GLY A 171 -3.49 1.96 -14.32
C GLY A 171 -4.46 3.09 -14.64
N LEU A 172 -5.49 3.32 -13.81
CA LEU A 172 -6.45 4.42 -13.95
C LEU A 172 -5.82 5.79 -13.70
N LEU A 173 -5.06 5.93 -12.60
CA LEU A 173 -4.60 7.24 -12.12
C LEU A 173 -3.29 7.69 -12.76
N TYR A 174 -2.39 6.76 -13.08
CA TYR A 174 -1.04 7.07 -13.54
C TYR A 174 -0.73 6.54 -14.95
N SER A 175 -1.62 5.76 -15.55
CA SER A 175 -1.42 5.21 -16.92
C SER A 175 -0.02 4.64 -17.13
N ALA A 176 0.83 5.33 -17.90
CA ALA A 176 2.20 4.94 -18.20
C ALA A 176 3.25 5.56 -17.23
N ASP A 177 2.82 6.43 -16.32
CA ASP A 177 3.73 7.17 -15.43
C ASP A 177 3.95 6.43 -14.09
N HIS A 178 3.84 5.10 -14.11
CA HIS A 178 4.16 4.27 -12.96
C HIS A 178 4.82 2.95 -13.37
N ASP A 179 5.67 2.46 -12.47
CA ASP A 179 6.19 1.09 -12.53
C ASP A 179 5.88 0.39 -11.21
N LEU A 180 5.26 -0.78 -11.29
CA LEU A 180 5.06 -1.68 -10.15
C LEU A 180 5.83 -2.98 -10.38
N ILE A 181 6.89 -3.17 -9.62
CA ILE A 181 7.78 -4.33 -9.72
C ILE A 181 7.58 -5.20 -8.47
N ILE A 182 7.21 -6.47 -8.67
CA ILE A 182 7.04 -7.44 -7.60
C ILE A 182 8.05 -8.56 -7.79
N ASN A 183 8.93 -8.73 -6.81
CA ASN A 183 9.94 -9.78 -6.76
C ASN A 183 9.71 -10.64 -5.50
N SER A 184 9.58 -11.94 -5.68
CA SER A 184 9.46 -12.87 -4.58
C SER A 184 10.40 -14.06 -4.80
N ASN A 185 11.03 -14.47 -3.73
CA ASN A 185 11.74 -15.74 -3.65
C ASN A 185 11.21 -16.53 -2.43
N SER A 186 11.81 -17.68 -2.14
CA SER A 186 11.39 -18.52 -1.01
C SER A 186 11.47 -17.84 0.37
N ASN A 187 12.20 -16.74 0.51
CA ASN A 187 12.45 -16.10 1.81
C ASN A 187 11.89 -14.68 1.92
N ILE A 188 11.97 -13.89 0.84
CA ILE A 188 11.65 -12.46 0.85
C ILE A 188 10.67 -12.15 -0.28
N PHE A 189 9.63 -11.42 0.07
CA PHE A 189 8.76 -10.72 -0.86
C PHE A 189 9.17 -9.25 -0.88
N LYS A 190 9.42 -8.71 -2.06
CA LYS A 190 9.73 -7.29 -2.26
C LYS A 190 8.84 -6.71 -3.33
N SER A 191 8.21 -5.58 -3.03
CA SER A 191 7.48 -4.77 -3.99
C SER A 191 8.12 -3.39 -4.09
N THR A 192 8.16 -2.85 -5.31
CA THR A 192 8.68 -1.52 -5.60
C THR A 192 7.69 -0.80 -6.49
N LEU A 193 7.25 0.38 -6.05
CA LEU A 193 6.47 1.33 -6.83
C LEU A 193 7.38 2.49 -7.22
N ILE A 194 7.30 2.94 -8.46
CA ILE A 194 7.91 4.19 -8.94
C ILE A 194 6.79 5.01 -9.57
N LEU A 195 6.65 6.26 -9.15
CA LEU A 195 5.74 7.25 -9.73
C LEU A 195 6.59 8.39 -10.29
N GLY A 196 6.31 8.79 -11.52
CA GLY A 196 7.07 9.82 -12.21
C GLY A 196 6.24 10.84 -12.90
#